data_09817dbd8868c961bf143f2f7af478dd
#
_entry.id   09817dbd8868c961bf143f2f7af478dd
#
_cell.length_a   1.000
_cell.length_b   1.000
_cell.length_c   1.000
_cell.angle_alpha   90.00
_cell.angle_beta   90.00
_cell.angle_gamma   90.00
#
_symmetry.space_group_name_H-M   'P 1'
#
loop_
_entity.id
_entity.type
_entity.pdbx_description
1 polymer ?
#
loop_
_entity_poly.entity_id
_entity_poly.type
_entity_poly.pdbx_seq_one_letter_code
_entity_poly.pdbx_strand_id
1 'polypeptide(L)'
;MAPSHRRIRSSRPGFSMVELIVVLVMMAVVAALAIPKINLSQFRADAAAQQVRSVFQTAQRTSLTRQFDVIVSIDTVQFGLRIAEDSSNDGVIQTNEWKFWRPTGEGNQFAVPPVGLTTPTVTSSVVGSQIRLVDGLKSVTFHRDGSTSTDAEIYVQSTYKGRTDYRAISVTRSTGRTELYRLSGTGATATWMVVQ
;
A
#
# COMPACT_ATOMS: atom_id res chain seq x y z
N MET A 1 74.88 -23.90 -2.15
CA MET A 1 74.29 -23.49 -0.86
C MET A 1 73.14 -22.55 -1.17
N ALA A 2 71.89 -23.01 -1.03
CA ALA A 2 70.71 -22.19 -1.30
C ALA A 2 70.11 -21.68 0.04
N PRO A 3 69.74 -20.38 0.15
CA PRO A 3 69.20 -19.83 1.39
C PRO A 3 67.74 -20.29 1.57
N SER A 4 67.49 -20.89 2.73
CA SER A 4 66.15 -21.32 3.18
C SER A 4 65.32 -20.08 3.61
N HIS A 5 64.35 -19.71 2.82
CA HIS A 5 63.35 -18.70 3.19
C HIS A 5 62.37 -19.26 4.21
N ARG A 6 62.56 -18.88 5.46
CA ARG A 6 61.66 -19.16 6.57
C ARG A 6 60.42 -18.28 6.42
N ARG A 7 59.26 -18.82 5.98
CA ARG A 7 57.97 -18.14 5.98
C ARG A 7 57.52 -17.89 7.43
N ILE A 8 57.52 -16.63 7.83
CA ILE A 8 56.94 -16.22 9.07
C ILE A 8 55.40 -16.32 8.92
N ARG A 9 54.80 -17.34 9.54
CA ARG A 9 53.34 -17.41 9.67
C ARG A 9 52.92 -16.30 10.65
N SER A 10 52.33 -15.21 10.17
CA SER A 10 51.63 -14.24 11.00
C SER A 10 50.40 -14.95 11.58
N SER A 11 50.43 -15.27 12.87
CA SER A 11 49.25 -15.70 13.59
C SER A 11 48.29 -14.50 13.68
N ARG A 12 47.15 -14.57 12.95
CA ARG A 12 46.07 -13.60 13.15
C ARG A 12 45.50 -13.85 14.55
N PRO A 13 45.50 -12.85 15.45
CA PRO A 13 44.88 -13.01 16.75
C PRO A 13 43.37 -13.28 16.54
N GLY A 14 42.85 -14.36 17.09
CA GLY A 14 41.43 -14.63 17.15
C GLY A 14 40.75 -13.68 18.14
N PHE A 15 39.45 -13.40 17.92
CA PHE A 15 38.67 -12.60 18.87
C PHE A 15 38.64 -13.26 20.25
N SER A 16 38.79 -12.47 21.31
CA SER A 16 38.66 -12.95 22.66
C SER A 16 37.17 -13.13 23.01
N MET A 17 36.85 -14.09 23.89
CA MET A 17 35.47 -14.32 24.35
C MET A 17 34.88 -13.06 25.00
N VAL A 18 35.68 -12.26 25.67
CA VAL A 18 35.28 -10.99 26.29
C VAL A 18 34.89 -9.98 25.26
N GLU A 19 35.64 -9.87 24.15
CA GLU A 19 35.36 -8.96 23.02
C GLU A 19 34.03 -9.29 22.34
N LEU A 20 33.72 -10.59 22.19
CA LEU A 20 32.46 -11.07 21.67
C LEU A 20 31.27 -10.68 22.56
N ILE A 21 31.43 -10.84 23.90
CA ILE A 21 30.40 -10.45 24.86
C ILE A 21 30.18 -8.94 24.87
N VAL A 22 31.24 -8.13 24.82
CA VAL A 22 31.14 -6.68 24.76
C VAL A 22 30.41 -6.20 23.47
N VAL A 23 30.72 -6.79 22.32
CA VAL A 23 30.02 -6.50 21.06
C VAL A 23 28.53 -6.87 21.16
N LEU A 24 28.18 -8.04 21.70
CA LEU A 24 26.78 -8.44 21.88
C LEU A 24 26.02 -7.48 22.80
N VAL A 25 26.62 -7.05 23.91
CA VAL A 25 26.01 -6.09 24.85
C VAL A 25 25.81 -4.74 24.15
N MET A 26 26.81 -4.25 23.41
CA MET A 26 26.68 -3.01 22.64
C MET A 26 25.57 -3.08 21.57
N MET A 27 25.49 -4.20 20.85
CA MET A 27 24.41 -4.42 19.86
C MET A 27 23.03 -4.46 20.54
N ALA A 28 22.90 -5.10 21.70
CA ALA A 28 21.64 -5.14 22.46
C ALA A 28 21.20 -3.74 22.92
N VAL A 29 22.13 -2.91 23.40
CA VAL A 29 21.85 -1.52 23.81
C VAL A 29 21.41 -0.68 22.60
N VAL A 30 22.11 -0.76 21.48
CA VAL A 30 21.74 -0.04 20.25
C VAL A 30 20.37 -0.51 19.74
N ALA A 31 20.11 -1.81 19.73
CA ALA A 31 18.80 -2.36 19.34
C ALA A 31 17.67 -1.85 20.25
N ALA A 32 17.87 -1.84 21.56
CA ALA A 32 16.88 -1.34 22.51
C ALA A 32 16.51 0.13 22.32
N LEU A 33 17.46 0.96 21.86
CA LEU A 33 17.25 2.38 21.58
C LEU A 33 16.61 2.62 20.19
N ALA A 34 16.85 1.72 19.23
CA ALA A 34 16.37 1.86 17.85
C ALA A 34 14.90 1.39 17.66
N ILE A 35 14.52 0.30 18.29
CA ILE A 35 13.17 -0.32 18.13
C ILE A 35 12.02 0.64 18.45
N PRO A 36 12.03 1.48 19.52
CA PRO A 36 10.92 2.37 19.84
C PRO A 36 10.65 3.46 18.80
N LYS A 37 11.60 3.76 17.92
CA LYS A 37 11.51 4.84 16.91
C LYS A 37 10.84 4.41 15.61
N ILE A 38 10.58 3.12 15.41
CA ILE A 38 9.94 2.61 14.19
C ILE A 38 8.45 2.91 14.25
N ASN A 39 7.98 3.77 13.33
CA ASN A 39 6.56 4.08 13.19
C ASN A 39 5.84 3.01 12.36
N LEU A 40 5.39 1.95 13.02
CA LEU A 40 4.81 0.78 12.35
C LEU A 40 3.46 1.07 11.67
N SER A 41 2.65 2.02 12.22
CA SER A 41 1.39 2.42 11.60
C SER A 41 1.62 3.07 10.24
N GLN A 42 2.63 3.94 10.16
CA GLN A 42 3.02 4.62 8.93
C GLN A 42 3.48 3.61 7.87
N PHE A 43 4.36 2.69 8.26
CA PHE A 43 4.85 1.65 7.35
C PHE A 43 3.72 0.74 6.83
N ARG A 44 2.80 0.33 7.71
CA ARG A 44 1.63 -0.48 7.33
C ARG A 44 0.69 0.29 6.40
N ALA A 45 0.41 1.56 6.69
CA ALA A 45 -0.41 2.40 5.82
C ALA A 45 0.21 2.58 4.43
N ASP A 46 1.53 2.80 4.35
CA ASP A 46 2.26 2.89 3.09
C ASP A 46 2.17 1.58 2.29
N ALA A 47 2.40 0.44 2.95
CA ALA A 47 2.32 -0.87 2.30
C ALA A 47 0.91 -1.18 1.76
N ALA A 48 -0.13 -0.92 2.55
CA ALA A 48 -1.51 -1.12 2.12
C ALA A 48 -1.92 -0.20 0.97
N ALA A 49 -1.51 1.07 1.01
CA ALA A 49 -1.80 2.02 -0.06
C ALA A 49 -1.07 1.66 -1.36
N GLN A 50 0.18 1.22 -1.29
CA GLN A 50 0.92 0.70 -2.45
C GLN A 50 0.25 -0.54 -3.04
N GLN A 51 -0.27 -1.43 -2.19
CA GLN A 51 -1.02 -2.60 -2.64
C GLN A 51 -2.29 -2.19 -3.38
N VAL A 52 -3.09 -1.26 -2.84
CA VAL A 52 -4.29 -0.73 -3.51
C VAL A 52 -3.91 -0.10 -4.85
N ARG A 53 -2.90 0.78 -4.87
CA ARG A 53 -2.40 1.40 -6.12
C ARG A 53 -1.99 0.35 -7.15
N SER A 54 -1.27 -0.68 -6.74
CA SER A 54 -0.85 -1.78 -7.62
C SER A 54 -2.03 -2.53 -8.23
N VAL A 55 -3.08 -2.76 -7.45
CA VAL A 55 -4.31 -3.41 -7.93
C VAL A 55 -4.98 -2.57 -9.01
N PHE A 56 -5.14 -1.27 -8.79
CA PHE A 56 -5.75 -0.37 -9.78
C PHE A 56 -4.92 -0.27 -11.06
N GLN A 57 -3.60 -0.16 -10.95
CA GLN A 57 -2.71 -0.16 -12.12
C GLN A 57 -2.77 -1.48 -12.89
N THR A 58 -2.87 -2.60 -12.17
CA THR A 58 -3.02 -3.92 -12.80
C THR A 58 -4.37 -4.04 -13.50
N ALA A 59 -5.45 -3.60 -12.86
CA ALA A 59 -6.79 -3.60 -13.46
C ALA A 59 -6.82 -2.78 -14.76
N GLN A 60 -6.23 -1.57 -14.76
CA GLN A 60 -6.11 -0.73 -15.95
C GLN A 60 -5.31 -1.41 -17.07
N ARG A 61 -4.15 -1.99 -16.74
CA ARG A 61 -3.34 -2.71 -17.73
C ARG A 61 -4.07 -3.92 -18.30
N THR A 62 -4.80 -4.64 -17.44
CA THR A 62 -5.58 -5.81 -17.87
C THR A 62 -6.70 -5.40 -18.81
N SER A 63 -7.46 -4.32 -18.51
CA SER A 63 -8.54 -3.85 -19.37
C SER A 63 -8.03 -3.43 -20.76
N LEU A 64 -6.91 -2.71 -20.82
CA LEU A 64 -6.25 -2.33 -22.07
C LEU A 64 -5.74 -3.53 -22.88
N THR A 65 -5.15 -4.53 -22.20
CA THR A 65 -4.51 -5.67 -22.88
C THR A 65 -5.53 -6.68 -23.36
N ARG A 66 -6.54 -6.97 -22.52
CA ARG A 66 -7.54 -8.00 -22.81
C ARG A 66 -8.80 -7.47 -23.51
N GLN A 67 -8.94 -6.14 -23.63
CA GLN A 67 -10.03 -5.47 -24.33
C GLN A 67 -11.43 -5.76 -23.75
N PHE A 68 -11.51 -5.94 -22.42
CA PHE A 68 -12.75 -5.99 -21.67
C PHE A 68 -12.67 -5.15 -20.40
N ASP A 69 -13.80 -4.90 -19.80
CA ASP A 69 -13.88 -4.11 -18.58
C ASP A 69 -13.37 -4.90 -17.37
N VAL A 70 -12.69 -4.21 -16.45
CA VAL A 70 -12.20 -4.79 -15.19
C VAL A 70 -12.81 -4.03 -14.02
N ILE A 71 -13.55 -4.74 -13.18
CA ILE A 71 -14.25 -4.18 -12.03
C ILE A 71 -13.42 -4.40 -10.78
N VAL A 72 -13.05 -3.31 -10.10
CA VAL A 72 -12.40 -3.36 -8.79
C VAL A 72 -13.39 -2.93 -7.73
N SER A 73 -13.82 -3.86 -6.89
CA SER A 73 -14.76 -3.65 -5.80
C SER A 73 -14.02 -3.54 -4.47
N ILE A 74 -14.45 -2.60 -3.63
CA ILE A 74 -13.85 -2.31 -2.33
C ILE A 74 -14.79 -2.79 -1.24
N ASP A 75 -14.32 -3.77 -0.47
CA ASP A 75 -15.05 -4.27 0.69
C ASP A 75 -14.51 -3.58 1.95
N THR A 76 -15.36 -2.74 2.53
CA THR A 76 -15.05 -2.01 3.77
C THR A 76 -15.29 -2.84 5.03
N VAL A 77 -15.93 -4.01 4.91
CA VAL A 77 -16.22 -4.91 6.03
C VAL A 77 -15.09 -5.95 6.18
N GLN A 78 -14.69 -6.57 5.07
CA GLN A 78 -13.61 -7.56 5.06
C GLN A 78 -12.24 -6.94 4.78
N PHE A 79 -12.17 -5.61 4.61
CA PHE A 79 -10.96 -4.85 4.35
C PHE A 79 -10.11 -5.44 3.21
N GLY A 80 -10.72 -5.55 2.04
CA GLY A 80 -10.06 -6.12 0.87
C GLY A 80 -10.57 -5.56 -0.44
N LEU A 81 -9.93 -5.98 -1.52
CA LEU A 81 -10.26 -5.62 -2.89
C LEU A 81 -10.66 -6.87 -3.65
N ARG A 82 -11.81 -6.83 -4.30
CA ARG A 82 -12.22 -7.84 -5.28
C ARG A 82 -11.93 -7.30 -6.68
N ILE A 83 -11.20 -8.06 -7.46
CA ILE A 83 -10.92 -7.77 -8.87
C ILE A 83 -11.72 -8.78 -9.67
N ALA A 84 -12.51 -8.33 -10.64
CA ALA A 84 -13.27 -9.18 -11.52
C ALA A 84 -13.11 -8.74 -12.97
N GLU A 85 -13.00 -9.69 -13.87
CA GLU A 85 -12.97 -9.47 -15.31
C GLU A 85 -14.41 -9.54 -15.84
N ASP A 86 -14.94 -8.43 -16.32
CA ASP A 86 -16.24 -8.34 -16.98
C ASP A 86 -16.04 -8.60 -18.48
N SER A 87 -16.01 -9.85 -18.87
CA SER A 87 -15.74 -10.27 -20.24
C SER A 87 -16.91 -10.00 -21.18
N SER A 88 -18.12 -9.85 -20.64
CA SER A 88 -19.34 -9.49 -21.38
C SER A 88 -19.46 -7.97 -21.58
N ASN A 89 -18.75 -7.17 -20.82
CA ASN A 89 -18.81 -5.70 -20.77
C ASN A 89 -20.24 -5.18 -20.46
N ASP A 90 -20.99 -5.91 -19.64
CA ASP A 90 -22.35 -5.53 -19.21
C ASP A 90 -22.36 -4.82 -17.84
N GLY A 91 -21.21 -4.76 -17.18
CA GLY A 91 -21.02 -4.14 -15.89
C GLY A 91 -21.53 -4.97 -14.71
N VAL A 92 -21.81 -6.25 -14.93
CA VAL A 92 -22.25 -7.21 -13.90
C VAL A 92 -21.22 -8.32 -13.82
N ILE A 93 -20.86 -8.73 -12.61
CA ILE A 93 -19.93 -9.85 -12.42
C ILE A 93 -20.70 -11.16 -12.47
N GLN A 94 -20.53 -11.90 -13.55
CA GLN A 94 -21.20 -13.17 -13.77
C GLN A 94 -20.50 -14.33 -13.04
N THR A 95 -21.20 -15.47 -12.89
CA THR A 95 -20.66 -16.61 -12.15
C THR A 95 -19.46 -17.28 -12.85
N ASN A 96 -19.44 -17.23 -14.18
CA ASN A 96 -18.39 -17.78 -15.04
C ASN A 96 -17.23 -16.82 -15.27
N GLU A 97 -17.31 -15.59 -14.78
CA GLU A 97 -16.25 -14.61 -14.94
C GLU A 97 -15.19 -14.78 -13.85
N TRP A 98 -13.94 -14.47 -14.24
CA TRP A 98 -12.81 -14.58 -13.32
C TRP A 98 -12.87 -13.51 -12.25
N LYS A 99 -12.69 -13.90 -11.01
CA LYS A 99 -12.66 -13.01 -9.85
C LYS A 99 -11.60 -13.44 -8.86
N PHE A 100 -10.94 -12.46 -8.27
CA PHE A 100 -9.89 -12.65 -7.29
C PHE A 100 -10.07 -11.70 -6.12
N TRP A 101 -9.84 -12.20 -4.92
CA TRP A 101 -9.89 -11.43 -3.68
C TRP A 101 -8.49 -11.15 -3.14
N ARG A 102 -8.23 -9.89 -2.74
CA ARG A 102 -6.96 -9.48 -2.14
C ARG A 102 -7.19 -8.69 -0.86
N PRO A 103 -6.87 -9.23 0.32
CA PRO A 103 -6.95 -8.51 1.60
C PRO A 103 -5.91 -7.39 1.66
N THR A 104 -6.20 -6.30 2.40
CA THR A 104 -5.26 -5.17 2.57
C THR A 104 -4.21 -5.38 3.66
N GLY A 105 -4.18 -6.56 4.30
CA GLY A 105 -3.27 -6.89 5.39
C GLY A 105 -3.78 -6.49 6.77
N GLU A 106 -3.16 -7.04 7.80
CA GLU A 106 -3.58 -6.85 9.20
C GLU A 106 -3.45 -5.39 9.66
N GLY A 107 -4.45 -4.91 10.39
CA GLY A 107 -4.49 -3.57 10.99
C GLY A 107 -4.74 -2.43 10.01
N ASN A 108 -5.05 -2.74 8.74
CA ASN A 108 -5.42 -1.75 7.73
C ASN A 108 -6.92 -1.80 7.49
N GLN A 109 -7.52 -0.62 7.32
CA GLN A 109 -8.95 -0.46 7.07
C GLN A 109 -9.19 0.58 5.98
N PHE A 110 -10.30 0.45 5.26
CA PHE A 110 -10.80 1.53 4.43
C PHE A 110 -11.63 2.46 5.30
N ALA A 111 -11.15 3.68 5.49
CA ALA A 111 -11.82 4.65 6.36
C ALA A 111 -11.59 6.08 5.88
N VAL A 112 -12.60 6.91 6.04
CA VAL A 112 -12.50 8.36 5.76
C VAL A 112 -11.65 9.04 6.83
N PRO A 113 -10.76 9.96 6.46
CA PRO A 113 -10.04 10.78 7.42
C PRO A 113 -11.01 11.59 8.31
N PRO A 114 -10.55 11.99 9.49
CA PRO A 114 -11.35 12.85 10.37
C PRO A 114 -11.87 14.11 9.68
N VAL A 115 -13.04 14.57 10.08
CA VAL A 115 -13.68 15.79 9.57
C VAL A 115 -12.74 16.99 9.73
N GLY A 116 -12.65 17.83 8.71
CA GLY A 116 -11.80 19.02 8.70
C GLY A 116 -10.49 18.89 7.93
N LEU A 117 -10.15 17.68 7.45
CA LEU A 117 -9.06 17.50 6.49
C LEU A 117 -9.60 17.71 5.07
N THR A 118 -8.89 18.53 4.30
CA THR A 118 -9.16 18.66 2.86
C THR A 118 -8.85 17.36 2.15
N THR A 119 -9.66 17.00 1.15
CA THR A 119 -9.35 15.88 0.26
C THR A 119 -8.16 16.22 -0.63
N PRO A 120 -7.36 15.24 -1.08
CA PRO A 120 -6.23 15.49 -1.98
C PRO A 120 -6.65 16.07 -3.33
N THR A 121 -7.81 15.64 -3.80
CA THR A 121 -8.44 16.11 -5.04
C THR A 121 -9.90 16.48 -4.74
N VAL A 122 -10.54 17.24 -5.62
CA VAL A 122 -11.96 17.67 -5.45
C VAL A 122 -12.95 16.55 -5.81
N THR A 123 -12.48 15.33 -5.92
CA THR A 123 -13.24 14.18 -6.43
C THR A 123 -13.99 13.43 -5.32
N SER A 124 -14.98 12.68 -5.75
CA SER A 124 -15.86 11.90 -4.87
C SER A 124 -15.09 10.81 -4.12
N SER A 125 -15.17 10.80 -2.81
CA SER A 125 -14.65 9.71 -1.99
C SER A 125 -15.35 8.39 -2.30
N VAL A 126 -14.62 7.27 -2.33
CA VAL A 126 -15.19 5.92 -2.42
C VAL A 126 -16.20 5.65 -1.29
N VAL A 127 -16.07 6.34 -0.19
CA VAL A 127 -17.05 6.34 0.89
C VAL A 127 -18.24 7.25 0.57
N GLY A 128 -18.12 8.08 -0.48
CA GLY A 128 -19.19 8.96 -0.97
C GLY A 128 -20.32 8.22 -1.72
N SER A 129 -21.41 8.93 -1.95
CA SER A 129 -22.67 8.40 -2.47
C SER A 129 -22.70 8.10 -3.99
N GLN A 130 -21.68 8.50 -4.76
CA GLN A 130 -21.71 8.48 -6.23
C GLN A 130 -21.01 7.30 -6.90
N ILE A 131 -20.41 6.40 -6.11
CA ILE A 131 -19.71 5.24 -6.66
C ILE A 131 -20.69 4.09 -6.85
N ARG A 132 -20.67 3.51 -8.05
CA ARG A 132 -21.53 2.39 -8.44
C ARG A 132 -21.32 1.20 -7.48
N LEU A 133 -22.43 0.55 -7.13
CA LEU A 133 -22.40 -0.72 -6.40
C LEU A 133 -22.46 -1.87 -7.41
N VAL A 134 -21.54 -2.83 -7.27
CA VAL A 134 -21.58 -4.12 -7.97
C VAL A 134 -21.55 -5.22 -6.90
N ASP A 135 -22.56 -6.06 -6.89
CA ASP A 135 -22.82 -7.06 -5.84
C ASP A 135 -22.78 -6.47 -4.42
N GLY A 136 -23.33 -5.27 -4.25
CA GLY A 136 -23.37 -4.57 -2.96
C GLY A 136 -22.06 -3.92 -2.53
N LEU A 137 -20.98 -4.05 -3.30
CA LEU A 137 -19.68 -3.44 -3.01
C LEU A 137 -19.46 -2.19 -3.87
N LYS A 138 -18.86 -1.16 -3.27
CA LYS A 138 -18.44 0.04 -4.00
C LYS A 138 -17.35 -0.31 -5.01
N SER A 139 -17.57 0.04 -6.28
CA SER A 139 -16.75 -0.48 -7.36
C SER A 139 -16.35 0.59 -8.35
N VAL A 140 -15.11 0.52 -8.81
CA VAL A 140 -14.56 1.31 -9.90
C VAL A 140 -14.33 0.36 -11.08
N THR A 141 -14.91 0.67 -12.22
CA THR A 141 -14.73 -0.10 -13.45
C THR A 141 -13.66 0.57 -14.32
N PHE A 142 -12.66 -0.18 -14.72
CA PHE A 142 -11.68 0.19 -15.73
C PHE A 142 -12.16 -0.29 -17.09
N HIS A 143 -12.37 0.66 -18.01
CA HIS A 143 -12.83 0.36 -19.37
C HIS A 143 -11.65 -0.04 -20.27
N ARG A 144 -11.94 -0.73 -21.34
CA ARG A 144 -10.98 -1.19 -22.36
C ARG A 144 -10.17 -0.08 -23.05
N ASP A 145 -10.57 1.18 -22.91
CA ASP A 145 -9.83 2.36 -23.38
C ASP A 145 -8.88 2.93 -22.30
N GLY A 146 -8.84 2.33 -21.13
CA GLY A 146 -8.03 2.74 -19.97
C GLY A 146 -8.67 3.81 -19.09
N SER A 147 -9.85 4.32 -19.44
CA SER A 147 -10.63 5.22 -18.59
C SER A 147 -11.29 4.47 -17.43
N THR A 148 -11.88 5.20 -16.49
CA THR A 148 -12.66 4.60 -15.41
C THR A 148 -14.09 5.12 -15.38
N SER A 149 -14.97 4.35 -14.76
CA SER A 149 -16.41 4.71 -14.64
C SER A 149 -16.63 6.03 -13.90
N THR A 150 -15.73 6.39 -12.97
CA THR A 150 -15.82 7.59 -12.15
C THR A 150 -14.47 8.03 -11.63
N ASP A 151 -14.36 9.32 -11.27
CA ASP A 151 -13.29 9.77 -10.40
C ASP A 151 -13.52 9.20 -9.00
N ALA A 152 -12.47 8.67 -8.37
CA ALA A 152 -12.59 8.03 -7.07
C ALA A 152 -11.40 8.34 -6.16
N GLU A 153 -11.67 8.52 -4.88
CA GLU A 153 -10.66 8.57 -3.83
C GLU A 153 -10.90 7.45 -2.83
N ILE A 154 -9.86 6.69 -2.55
CA ILE A 154 -9.87 5.56 -1.62
C ILE A 154 -8.94 5.90 -0.47
N TYR A 155 -9.48 5.88 0.74
CA TYR A 155 -8.70 6.15 1.93
C TYR A 155 -8.37 4.85 2.66
N VAL A 156 -7.08 4.68 2.96
CA VAL A 156 -6.56 3.60 3.78
C VAL A 156 -6.06 4.15 5.08
N GLN A 157 -6.52 3.55 6.17
CA GLN A 157 -6.10 3.86 7.52
C GLN A 157 -5.35 2.67 8.11
N SER A 158 -4.27 2.95 8.85
CA SER A 158 -3.59 1.97 9.69
C SER A 158 -3.44 2.50 11.10
N THR A 159 -3.84 1.69 12.09
CA THR A 159 -3.72 2.05 13.51
C THR A 159 -2.78 1.08 14.22
N TYR A 160 -1.79 1.63 14.92
CA TYR A 160 -0.87 0.86 15.75
C TYR A 160 -0.48 1.62 17.01
N LYS A 161 -0.66 1.01 18.19
CA LYS A 161 -0.37 1.62 19.50
C LYS A 161 -0.97 3.02 19.68
N GLY A 162 -2.24 3.20 19.28
CA GLY A 162 -2.96 4.48 19.41
C GLY A 162 -2.59 5.57 18.39
N ARG A 163 -1.69 5.28 17.45
CA ARG A 163 -1.39 6.15 16.31
C ARG A 163 -2.13 5.67 15.08
N THR A 164 -2.78 6.60 14.40
CA THR A 164 -3.50 6.34 13.16
C THR A 164 -2.87 7.17 12.04
N ASP A 165 -2.52 6.50 10.96
CA ASP A 165 -1.96 7.10 9.75
C ASP A 165 -2.90 6.86 8.58
N TYR A 166 -3.09 7.89 7.75
CA TYR A 166 -3.96 7.86 6.58
C TYR A 166 -3.17 7.98 5.30
N ARG A 167 -3.65 7.26 4.26
CA ARG A 167 -3.21 7.39 2.88
C ARG A 167 -4.44 7.55 2.00
N ALA A 168 -4.30 8.30 0.93
CA ALA A 168 -5.35 8.42 -0.08
C ALA A 168 -4.82 7.97 -1.44
N ILE A 169 -5.63 7.26 -2.17
CA ILE A 169 -5.39 6.84 -3.54
C ILE A 169 -6.46 7.49 -4.40
N SER A 170 -6.05 8.35 -5.32
CA SER A 170 -6.93 8.99 -6.29
C SER A 170 -6.88 8.25 -7.62
N VAL A 171 -8.03 8.09 -8.26
CA VAL A 171 -8.17 7.53 -9.60
C VAL A 171 -8.88 8.55 -10.46
N THR A 172 -8.27 8.97 -11.56
CA THR A 172 -8.84 9.95 -12.48
C THR A 172 -9.66 9.26 -13.57
N ARG A 173 -10.92 9.66 -13.71
CA ARG A 173 -11.88 9.06 -14.65
C ARG A 173 -11.36 9.01 -16.09
N SER A 174 -10.89 10.12 -16.63
CA SER A 174 -10.54 10.25 -18.05
C SER A 174 -9.35 9.40 -18.48
N THR A 175 -8.43 9.13 -17.57
CA THR A 175 -7.15 8.48 -17.88
C THR A 175 -6.93 7.17 -17.14
N GLY A 176 -7.74 6.86 -16.11
CA GLY A 176 -7.49 5.76 -15.18
C GLY A 176 -6.21 5.93 -14.34
N ARG A 177 -5.57 7.10 -14.41
CA ARG A 177 -4.32 7.37 -13.68
C ARG A 177 -4.57 7.28 -12.19
N THR A 178 -3.68 6.57 -11.51
CA THR A 178 -3.74 6.36 -10.06
C THR A 178 -2.61 7.09 -9.37
N GLU A 179 -2.93 7.99 -8.46
CA GLU A 179 -1.97 8.75 -7.64
C GLU A 179 -2.10 8.37 -6.16
N LEU A 180 -0.97 8.35 -5.46
CA LEU A 180 -0.89 8.07 -4.04
C LEU A 180 -0.58 9.34 -3.27
N TYR A 181 -1.32 9.58 -2.20
CA TYR A 181 -1.14 10.71 -1.30
C TYR A 181 -0.88 10.25 0.13
N ARG A 182 -0.02 10.96 0.80
CA ARG A 182 0.30 10.79 2.20
C ARG A 182 -0.17 12.00 2.99
N LEU A 183 -0.84 11.76 4.11
CA LEU A 183 -1.16 12.82 5.05
C LEU A 183 0.10 13.20 5.83
N SER A 184 0.49 14.48 5.77
CA SER A 184 1.63 15.04 6.51
C SER A 184 1.13 16.11 7.46
N GLY A 185 1.69 16.14 8.68
CA GLY A 185 1.25 17.04 9.73
C GLY A 185 0.19 16.42 10.66
N THR A 186 -0.30 17.21 11.59
CA THR A 186 -1.31 16.80 12.58
C THR A 186 -2.37 17.88 12.77
N GLY A 187 -3.61 17.47 13.05
CA GLY A 187 -4.73 18.39 13.30
C GLY A 187 -5.07 19.25 12.08
N ALA A 188 -5.43 20.51 12.32
CA ALA A 188 -5.87 21.45 11.28
C ALA A 188 -4.77 21.87 10.27
N THR A 189 -3.50 21.59 10.55
CA THR A 189 -2.35 21.87 9.66
C THR A 189 -1.94 20.67 8.81
N ALA A 190 -2.67 19.56 8.92
CA ALA A 190 -2.38 18.38 8.12
C ALA A 190 -2.69 18.63 6.64
N THR A 191 -1.76 18.26 5.76
CA THR A 191 -1.86 18.43 4.31
C THR A 191 -1.55 17.13 3.60
N TRP A 192 -2.17 16.94 2.43
CA TRP A 192 -1.90 15.82 1.56
C TRP A 192 -0.72 16.12 0.65
N MET A 193 0.23 15.21 0.60
CA MET A 193 1.39 15.28 -0.31
C MET A 193 1.39 14.08 -1.25
N VAL A 194 1.68 14.34 -2.52
CA VAL A 194 1.82 13.28 -3.53
C VAL A 194 3.07 12.45 -3.20
N VAL A 195 2.91 11.14 -3.22
CA VAL A 195 4.03 10.19 -3.11
C VAL A 195 4.39 9.72 -4.52
N GLN A 196 5.57 10.09 -4.96
CA GLN A 196 6.12 9.69 -6.27
C GLN A 196 6.53 8.22 -6.30
#